data_5ed98d101cc2977dcbdc0a418c900b72
#
_entry.id   5ed98d101cc2977dcbdc0a418c900b72
#
_cell.length_a   1.000
_cell.length_b   1.000
_cell.length_c   1.000
_cell.angle_alpha   90.00
_cell.angle_beta   90.00
_cell.angle_gamma   90.00
#
_symmetry.space_group_name_H-M   'P 1'
#
loop_
_entity.id
_entity.type
_entity.pdbx_description
1 polymer ?
#
loop_
_entity_poly.entity_id
_entity_poly.type
_entity_poly.pdbx_seq_one_letter_code
_entity_poly.pdbx_strand_id
1 'polypeptide(L)'
;MFFNIGNMFDCQIDIYIGNQLVQSQQITMPDQILISQFMQICKEVASNTRPIHVVMRRWEDGYDQYENNTKRHEYKLEYWNKQEVW
;
A
#
# COMPACT_ATOMS: atom_id res chain seq x y z
N MET A 1 -26.58 13.77 6.42
CA MET A 1 -25.91 12.45 6.40
C MET A 1 -24.41 12.66 6.56
N PHE A 2 -23.88 12.03 7.55
CA PHE A 2 -22.44 12.15 7.78
C PHE A 2 -21.75 10.97 7.13
N PHE A 3 -20.88 11.27 6.19
CA PHE A 3 -19.96 10.27 5.70
C PHE A 3 -18.82 10.19 6.69
N ASN A 4 -18.79 9.10 7.42
CA ASN A 4 -17.60 8.80 8.19
C ASN A 4 -16.55 8.33 7.21
N ILE A 5 -15.68 9.26 6.81
CA ILE A 5 -14.60 8.95 5.88
C ILE A 5 -13.58 8.03 6.53
N GLY A 6 -13.74 7.78 7.83
CA GLY A 6 -12.77 7.00 8.58
C GLY A 6 -11.51 7.79 8.86
N ASN A 7 -10.56 7.12 9.45
CA ASN A 7 -9.28 7.73 9.78
C ASN A 7 -8.41 7.85 8.53
N MET A 8 -7.68 8.94 8.46
CA MET A 8 -6.64 9.13 7.45
C MET A 8 -5.36 8.46 7.91
N PHE A 9 -4.72 7.77 7.00
CA PHE A 9 -3.48 7.06 7.29
C PHE A 9 -2.36 7.53 6.36
N ASP A 10 -1.15 7.55 6.89
CA ASP A 10 0.04 7.73 6.05
C ASP A 10 0.23 6.46 5.24
N CYS A 11 0.34 6.63 3.93
CA CYS A 11 0.42 5.52 2.99
C CYS A 11 1.55 5.73 2.01
N GLN A 12 2.06 4.64 1.47
CA GLN A 12 3.06 4.67 0.42
C GLN A 12 2.77 3.56 -0.57
N ILE A 13 2.77 3.90 -1.85
CA ILE A 13 2.64 2.93 -2.93
C ILE A 13 3.90 2.98 -3.76
N ASP A 14 4.58 1.86 -3.87
CA ASP A 14 5.81 1.69 -4.65
C ASP A 14 5.57 0.72 -5.78
N ILE A 15 6.09 1.06 -6.95
CA ILE A 15 6.00 0.19 -8.13
C ILE A 15 7.41 -0.13 -8.58
N TYR A 16 7.70 -1.42 -8.68
CA TYR A 16 8.98 -1.94 -9.16
C TYR A 16 8.78 -2.64 -10.49
N ILE A 17 9.72 -2.46 -11.41
CA ILE A 17 9.83 -3.29 -12.60
C ILE A 17 11.08 -4.15 -12.40
N GLY A 18 10.88 -5.46 -12.30
CA GLY A 18 11.95 -6.33 -11.83
C GLY A 18 12.34 -5.93 -10.40
N ASN A 19 13.62 -5.61 -10.21
CA ASN A 19 14.13 -5.17 -8.91
C ASN A 19 14.30 -3.65 -8.81
N GLN A 20 13.87 -2.91 -9.84
CA GLN A 20 14.09 -1.49 -9.89
C GLN A 20 12.84 -0.72 -9.51
N LEU A 21 12.96 0.16 -8.51
CA LEU A 21 11.88 1.08 -8.13
C LEU A 21 11.71 2.12 -9.23
N VAL A 22 10.52 2.18 -9.83
CA VAL A 22 10.21 3.11 -10.92
C VAL A 22 9.24 4.19 -10.52
N GLN A 23 8.47 3.98 -9.47
CA GLN A 23 7.52 4.96 -8.97
C GLN A 23 7.33 4.77 -7.47
N SER A 24 7.32 5.87 -6.74
CA SER A 24 7.02 5.88 -5.32
C SER A 24 6.15 7.08 -5.01
N GLN A 25 5.06 6.86 -4.29
CA GLN A 25 4.11 7.89 -3.96
C GLN A 25 3.74 7.80 -2.48
N GLN A 26 3.83 8.93 -1.78
CA GLN A 26 3.42 9.04 -0.39
C GLN A 26 2.17 9.91 -0.33
N ILE A 27 1.11 9.40 0.26
CA ILE A 27 -0.19 10.07 0.32
C ILE A 27 -0.83 9.74 1.65
N THR A 28 -1.61 10.70 2.17
CA THR A 28 -2.49 10.46 3.32
C THR A 28 -3.90 10.24 2.80
N MET A 29 -4.51 9.10 3.14
CA MET A 29 -5.85 8.77 2.65
C MET A 29 -6.54 7.74 3.55
N PRO A 30 -7.88 7.65 3.48
CA PRO A 30 -8.59 6.58 4.18
C PRO A 30 -8.37 5.22 3.51
N ASP A 31 -8.54 4.16 4.30
CA ASP A 31 -8.31 2.78 3.87
C ASP A 31 -9.06 2.39 2.60
N GLN A 32 -10.32 2.75 2.51
CA GLN A 32 -11.15 2.36 1.39
C GLN A 32 -10.61 2.91 0.06
N ILE A 33 -10.11 4.15 0.10
CA ILE A 33 -9.53 4.79 -1.08
C ILE A 33 -8.18 4.15 -1.40
N LEU A 34 -7.38 3.88 -0.38
CA LEU A 34 -6.08 3.24 -0.55
C LEU A 34 -6.21 1.86 -1.21
N ILE A 35 -7.12 1.04 -0.70
CA ILE A 35 -7.35 -0.30 -1.24
C ILE A 35 -7.87 -0.21 -2.67
N SER A 36 -8.79 0.71 -2.96
CA SER A 36 -9.30 0.93 -4.31
C SER A 36 -8.20 1.32 -5.28
N GLN A 37 -7.32 2.23 -4.88
CA GLN A 37 -6.20 2.64 -5.72
C GLN A 37 -5.21 1.50 -5.95
N PHE A 38 -4.91 0.75 -4.91
CA PHE A 38 -4.05 -0.42 -5.03
C PHE A 38 -4.61 -1.42 -6.02
N MET A 39 -5.89 -1.75 -5.90
CA MET A 39 -6.55 -2.68 -6.81
C MET A 39 -6.57 -2.16 -8.25
N GLN A 40 -6.77 -0.87 -8.43
CA GLN A 40 -6.76 -0.26 -9.76
C GLN A 40 -5.39 -0.38 -10.41
N ILE A 41 -4.32 -0.11 -9.66
CA ILE A 41 -2.96 -0.27 -10.15
C ILE A 41 -2.68 -1.73 -10.51
N CYS A 42 -3.12 -2.66 -9.67
CA CYS A 42 -2.95 -4.09 -9.94
C CYS A 42 -3.63 -4.50 -11.26
N LYS A 43 -4.83 -3.99 -11.52
CA LYS A 43 -5.52 -4.25 -12.78
C LYS A 43 -4.76 -3.68 -13.97
N GLU A 44 -4.22 -2.48 -13.84
CA GLU A 44 -3.47 -1.83 -14.92
C GLU A 44 -2.19 -2.60 -15.27
N VAL A 45 -1.52 -3.15 -14.29
CA VAL A 45 -0.24 -3.86 -14.50
C VAL A 45 -0.41 -5.34 -14.79
N ALA A 46 -1.60 -5.91 -14.56
CA ALA A 46 -1.83 -7.35 -14.62
C ALA A 46 -1.46 -7.96 -15.98
N SER A 47 -1.75 -7.24 -17.07
CA SER A 47 -1.49 -7.72 -18.43
C SER A 47 -0.15 -7.24 -18.99
N ASN A 48 0.65 -6.55 -18.20
CA ASN A 48 1.95 -6.07 -18.66
C ASN A 48 2.90 -7.25 -18.90
N THR A 49 3.73 -7.15 -19.95
CA THR A 49 4.69 -8.19 -20.28
C THR A 49 5.89 -8.23 -19.35
N ARG A 50 6.14 -7.13 -18.63
CA ARG A 50 7.26 -7.03 -17.69
C ARG A 50 6.86 -7.54 -16.31
N PRO A 51 7.80 -8.04 -15.50
CA PRO A 51 7.50 -8.40 -14.12
C PRO A 51 7.36 -7.14 -13.27
N ILE A 52 6.15 -6.86 -12.84
CA ILE A 52 5.84 -5.67 -12.05
C ILE A 52 5.43 -6.08 -10.65
N HIS A 53 6.04 -5.42 -9.67
CA HIS A 53 5.75 -5.61 -8.26
C HIS A 53 5.19 -4.32 -7.69
N VAL A 54 3.98 -4.37 -7.14
CA VAL A 54 3.31 -3.25 -6.50
C VAL A 54 3.29 -3.51 -5.01
N VAL A 55 3.79 -2.55 -4.24
CA VAL A 55 3.85 -2.65 -2.77
C VAL A 55 3.11 -1.45 -2.20
N MET A 56 2.11 -1.72 -1.39
CA MET A 56 1.38 -0.69 -0.66
C MET A 56 1.65 -0.85 0.81
N ARG A 57 2.07 0.24 1.45
CA ARG A 57 2.27 0.28 2.89
C ARG A 57 1.35 1.32 3.51
N ARG A 58 0.85 1.00 4.68
CA ARG A 58 0.04 1.90 5.47
C ARG A 58 0.55 1.86 6.90
N TRP A 59 0.66 3.02 7.51
CA TRP A 59 1.09 3.13 8.90
C TRP A 59 -0.05 3.66 9.76
N GLU A 60 -0.19 3.06 10.93
CA GLU A 60 -1.19 3.44 11.91
C GLU A 60 -0.53 3.57 13.27
N ASP A 61 -0.75 4.69 13.93
CA ASP A 61 -0.28 4.92 15.28
C ASP A 61 -1.24 4.29 16.28
N GLY A 62 -0.70 3.39 17.12
CA GLY A 62 -1.47 2.73 18.17
C GLY A 62 -0.82 3.00 19.51
N TYR A 63 -1.64 3.03 20.56
CA TYR A 63 -1.16 3.20 21.92
C TYR A 63 -1.00 1.85 22.60
N ASP A 64 0.19 1.60 23.12
CA ASP A 64 0.48 0.39 23.89
C ASP A 64 0.40 0.73 25.37
N GLN A 65 -0.67 0.27 26.01
CA GLN A 65 -0.90 0.55 27.43
C GLN A 65 0.12 -0.14 28.36
N TYR A 66 0.73 -1.22 27.90
CA TYR A 66 1.73 -1.93 28.71
C TYR A 66 3.06 -1.20 28.75
N GLU A 67 3.43 -0.56 27.65
CA GLU A 67 4.65 0.21 27.56
C GLU A 67 4.41 1.70 27.79
N ASN A 68 3.16 2.08 27.88
CA ASN A 68 2.73 3.47 28.12
C ASN A 68 3.31 4.41 27.05
N ASN A 69 3.32 3.97 25.79
CA ASN A 69 3.81 4.78 24.68
C ASN A 69 3.03 4.48 23.41
N THR A 70 3.22 5.34 22.42
CA THR A 70 2.64 5.18 21.08
C THR A 70 3.57 4.33 20.22
N LYS A 71 3.01 3.32 19.57
CA LYS A 71 3.73 2.50 18.60
C LYS A 71 3.13 2.69 17.22
N ARG A 72 3.99 2.69 16.23
CA ARG A 72 3.57 2.76 14.83
C ARG A 72 3.55 1.36 14.22
N HIS A 73 2.40 0.97 13.71
CA HIS A 73 2.21 -0.32 13.07
C HIS A 73 2.23 -0.14 11.56
N GLU A 74 2.94 -1.03 10.87
CA GLU A 74 3.00 -1.06 9.41
C GLU A 74 2.16 -2.23 8.89
N TYR A 75 1.30 -1.92 7.94
CA TYR A 75 0.53 -2.91 7.19
C TYR A 75 1.01 -2.87 5.75
N LYS A 76 1.15 -4.04 5.13
CA LYS A 76 1.69 -4.15 3.78
C LYS A 76 0.87 -5.10 2.95
N LEU A 77 0.55 -4.69 1.71
CA LEU A 77 -0.01 -5.53 0.67
C LEU A 77 0.93 -5.52 -0.52
N GLU A 78 1.07 -6.67 -1.16
CA GLU A 78 1.94 -6.83 -2.32
C GLU A 78 1.19 -7.54 -3.44
N TYR A 79 1.52 -7.17 -4.68
CA TYR A 79 1.00 -7.80 -5.88
C TYR A 79 2.12 -7.97 -6.89
N TRP A 80 2.20 -9.18 -7.46
CA TRP A 80 3.11 -9.52 -8.54
C TRP A 80 2.28 -9.93 -9.74
N ASN A 81 2.42 -9.23 -10.87
CA ASN A 81 1.71 -9.61 -12.09
C ASN A 81 2.27 -10.90 -12.69
N LYS A 82 3.55 -11.17 -12.46
CA LYS A 82 4.24 -12.37 -12.90
C LYS A 82 5.25 -12.79 -11.86
N GLN A 83 5.30 -14.07 -11.58
CA GLN A 83 6.37 -14.64 -10.78
C GLN A 83 7.50 -15.07 -11.69
N GLU A 84 8.73 -14.75 -11.32
CA GLU A 84 9.87 -15.34 -11.99
C GLU A 84 9.91 -16.81 -11.67
N VAL A 85 9.87 -17.63 -12.72
CA VAL A 85 10.00 -19.08 -12.59
C VAL A 85 11.44 -19.41 -12.90
N TRP A 86 12.09 -19.97 -11.91
CA TRP A 86 13.48 -20.41 -12.05
C TRP A 86 13.52 -21.88 -12.47
#